data_20aeb515db9cc32be088f9bc2a3f6b6d
#
_entry.id   20aeb515db9cc32be088f9bc2a3f6b6d
#
_cell.length_a   1.000
_cell.length_b   1.000
_cell.length_c   1.000
_cell.angle_alpha   90.00
_cell.angle_beta   90.00
_cell.angle_gamma   90.00
#
_symmetry.space_group_name_H-M   'P 1'
#
loop_
_entity.id
_entity.type
_entity.pdbx_description
1 polymer ?
#
loop_
_entity_poly.entity_id
_entity_poly.type
_entity_poly.pdbx_seq_one_letter_code
_entity_poly.pdbx_strand_id
1 'polypeptide(L)'
;HILVETEAAALELIDKVNAGEEFAALARDFSTGPSGPGGGDLGWFGKGMMVPPFEQAVIELEVGEVSKPVKTDFGWHVILLNETRAVESPALEDVREMLVEDLRRAAVEAEMAVLRSQADIKLIEDPQIDPGAVKNFELLSQ
;
A
#
# COMPACT_ATOMS: atom_id res chain seq x y z
N HIS A 1 16.42 -1.39 -1.51
CA HIS A 1 16.05 -2.51 -2.37
C HIS A 1 16.70 -2.44 -3.75
N ILE A 2 16.80 -3.57 -4.41
CA ILE A 2 17.22 -3.68 -5.81
C ILE A 2 16.04 -4.32 -6.58
N LEU A 3 15.63 -3.71 -7.70
CA LEU A 3 14.61 -4.25 -8.59
C LEU A 3 15.25 -4.77 -9.86
N VAL A 4 14.92 -6.01 -10.23
CA VAL A 4 15.40 -6.66 -11.46
C VAL A 4 14.26 -7.39 -12.17
N GLU A 5 14.45 -7.73 -13.44
CA GLU A 5 13.39 -8.33 -14.25
C GLU A 5 13.20 -9.83 -13.98
N THR A 6 14.24 -10.54 -13.53
CA THR A 6 14.21 -12.00 -13.39
C THR A 6 14.62 -12.46 -11.99
N GLU A 7 14.07 -13.60 -11.56
CA GLU A 7 14.45 -14.25 -10.31
C GLU A 7 15.93 -14.66 -10.29
N ALA A 8 16.45 -15.12 -11.44
CA ALA A 8 17.84 -15.53 -11.55
C ALA A 8 18.80 -14.36 -11.27
N ALA A 9 18.49 -13.16 -11.78
CA ALA A 9 19.25 -11.95 -11.50
C ALA A 9 19.16 -11.56 -10.02
N ALA A 10 18.00 -11.70 -9.39
CA ALA A 10 17.84 -11.44 -7.96
C ALA A 10 18.66 -12.39 -7.09
N LEU A 11 18.67 -13.69 -7.43
CA LEU A 11 19.49 -14.69 -6.73
C LEU A 11 20.99 -14.41 -6.86
N GLU A 12 21.46 -14.05 -8.08
CA GLU A 12 22.85 -13.68 -8.30
C GLU A 12 23.27 -12.47 -7.46
N LEU A 13 22.38 -11.47 -7.32
CA LEU A 13 22.65 -10.29 -6.48
C LEU A 13 22.69 -10.64 -5.00
N ILE A 14 21.82 -11.52 -4.53
CA ILE A 14 21.84 -12.04 -3.16
C ILE A 14 23.17 -12.74 -2.86
N ASP A 15 23.65 -13.56 -3.79
CA ASP A 15 24.93 -14.26 -3.64
C ASP A 15 26.10 -13.25 -3.57
N LYS A 16 26.09 -12.19 -4.36
CA LYS A 16 27.09 -11.10 -4.31
C LYS A 16 27.07 -10.37 -2.99
N VAL A 17 25.88 -10.00 -2.47
CA VAL A 17 25.74 -9.36 -1.16
C VAL A 17 26.28 -10.27 -0.07
N ASN A 18 25.94 -11.57 -0.10
CA ASN A 18 26.44 -12.56 0.85
C ASN A 18 27.96 -12.79 0.76
N ALA A 19 28.54 -12.55 -0.42
CA ALA A 19 29.99 -12.56 -0.62
C ALA A 19 30.68 -11.28 -0.11
N GLY A 20 29.92 -10.27 0.34
CA GLY A 20 30.43 -9.06 0.94
C GLY A 20 30.48 -7.84 0.00
N GLU A 21 29.87 -7.92 -1.19
CA GLU A 21 29.74 -6.76 -2.07
C GLU A 21 28.75 -5.74 -1.47
N GLU A 22 29.04 -4.47 -1.68
CA GLU A 22 28.23 -3.38 -1.14
C GLU A 22 26.87 -3.31 -1.83
N PHE A 23 25.78 -3.45 -1.05
CA PHE A 23 24.41 -3.45 -1.54
C PHE A 23 24.08 -2.20 -2.38
N ALA A 24 24.53 -1.03 -1.91
CA ALA A 24 24.26 0.24 -2.61
C ALA A 24 24.99 0.33 -3.95
N ALA A 25 26.17 -0.26 -4.09
CA ALA A 25 26.86 -0.35 -5.38
C ALA A 25 26.10 -1.24 -6.35
N LEU A 26 25.69 -2.43 -5.90
CA LEU A 26 24.89 -3.36 -6.69
C LEU A 26 23.54 -2.73 -7.10
N ALA A 27 22.93 -1.95 -6.22
CA ALA A 27 21.69 -1.24 -6.54
C ALA A 27 21.90 -0.20 -7.65
N ARG A 28 23.00 0.54 -7.64
CA ARG A 28 23.31 1.52 -8.71
C ARG A 28 23.57 0.86 -10.05
N ASP A 29 24.23 -0.29 -10.03
CA ASP A 29 24.70 -0.95 -11.24
C ASP A 29 23.60 -1.82 -11.89
N PHE A 30 22.74 -2.45 -11.08
CA PHE A 30 21.83 -3.48 -11.56
C PHE A 30 20.34 -3.18 -11.36
N SER A 31 19.98 -2.22 -10.49
CA SER A 31 18.57 -1.95 -10.25
C SER A 31 17.91 -1.22 -11.41
N THR A 32 16.80 -1.76 -11.89
CA THR A 32 15.93 -1.10 -12.88
C THR A 32 14.92 -0.15 -12.21
N GLY A 33 14.86 -0.14 -10.89
CA GLY A 33 13.95 0.70 -10.12
C GLY A 33 14.44 2.15 -9.97
N PRO A 34 13.55 3.09 -9.68
CA PRO A 34 13.87 4.51 -9.57
C PRO A 34 14.81 4.84 -8.41
N SER A 35 14.90 3.99 -7.39
CA SER A 35 15.82 4.15 -6.26
C SER A 35 17.25 3.66 -6.57
N GLY A 36 17.45 2.93 -7.68
CA GLY A 36 18.75 2.39 -8.06
C GLY A 36 19.88 3.40 -8.02
N PRO A 37 19.77 4.56 -8.70
CA PRO A 37 20.81 5.61 -8.68
C PRO A 37 21.15 6.12 -7.28
N GLY A 38 20.18 6.07 -6.34
CA GLY A 38 20.35 6.39 -4.92
C GLY A 38 20.92 5.25 -4.07
N GLY A 39 21.39 4.16 -4.69
CA GLY A 39 21.87 2.98 -3.95
C GLY A 39 20.75 2.08 -3.42
N GLY A 40 19.54 2.20 -3.98
CA GLY A 40 18.38 1.42 -3.58
C GLY A 40 17.67 1.92 -2.32
N ASP A 41 18.06 3.06 -1.76
CA ASP A 41 17.44 3.61 -0.55
C ASP A 41 15.99 4.05 -0.81
N LEU A 42 15.08 3.54 0.01
CA LEU A 42 13.65 3.88 0.01
C LEU A 42 13.26 4.84 1.14
N GLY A 43 14.22 5.19 2.01
CA GLY A 43 13.95 5.95 3.22
C GLY A 43 13.06 5.18 4.20
N TRP A 44 12.47 5.92 5.14
CA TRP A 44 11.56 5.35 6.14
C TRP A 44 10.16 5.19 5.58
N PHE A 45 9.57 4.04 5.78
CA PHE A 45 8.17 3.78 5.45
C PHE A 45 7.49 2.98 6.55
N GLY A 46 6.18 3.12 6.64
CA GLY A 46 5.34 2.41 7.59
C GLY A 46 4.47 1.36 6.94
N LYS A 47 3.73 0.64 7.78
CA LYS A 47 2.77 -0.37 7.34
C LYS A 47 1.73 0.21 6.38
N GLY A 48 1.46 -0.52 5.30
CA GLY A 48 0.48 -0.14 4.27
C GLY A 48 1.01 0.84 3.22
N MET A 49 2.29 1.23 3.28
CA MET A 49 2.89 2.13 2.30
C MET A 49 3.52 1.41 1.10
N MET A 50 3.79 0.11 1.25
CA MET A 50 4.39 -0.71 0.20
C MET A 50 3.39 -1.75 -0.31
N VAL A 51 3.66 -2.31 -1.49
CA VAL A 51 2.84 -3.40 -2.03
C VAL A 51 2.90 -4.63 -1.10
N PRO A 52 1.79 -5.38 -0.92
CA PRO A 52 1.71 -6.42 0.09
C PRO A 52 2.83 -7.47 0.07
N PRO A 53 3.29 -8.00 -1.09
CA PRO A 53 4.38 -8.98 -1.08
C PRO A 53 5.71 -8.40 -0.60
N PHE A 54 5.98 -7.13 -0.91
CA PHE A 54 7.18 -6.43 -0.44
C PHE A 54 7.12 -6.18 1.06
N GLU A 55 5.98 -5.67 1.56
CA GLU A 55 5.78 -5.41 2.99
C GLU A 55 5.89 -6.68 3.82
N GLN A 56 5.29 -7.78 3.36
CA GLN A 56 5.40 -9.07 4.04
C GLN A 56 6.85 -9.53 4.16
N ALA A 57 7.63 -9.42 3.08
CA ALA A 57 9.03 -9.78 3.12
C ALA A 57 9.83 -8.91 4.11
N VAL A 58 9.57 -7.60 4.16
CA VAL A 58 10.24 -6.70 5.13
C VAL A 58 9.92 -7.06 6.57
N ILE A 59 8.67 -7.46 6.86
CA ILE A 59 8.24 -7.84 8.22
C ILE A 59 8.97 -9.11 8.71
N GLU A 60 9.33 -10.00 7.78
CA GLU A 60 10.02 -11.27 8.09
C GLU A 60 11.53 -11.10 8.28
N LEU A 61 12.12 -9.95 7.88
CA LEU A 61 13.55 -9.70 7.95
C LEU A 61 13.99 -9.19 9.32
N GLU A 62 15.19 -9.59 9.73
CA GLU A 62 15.93 -8.96 10.80
C GLU A 62 16.78 -7.79 10.27
N VAL A 63 17.14 -6.85 11.16
CA VAL A 63 18.01 -5.72 10.79
C VAL A 63 19.36 -6.24 10.30
N GLY A 64 19.77 -5.83 9.12
CA GLY A 64 20.99 -6.28 8.44
C GLY A 64 20.78 -7.52 7.56
N GLU A 65 19.59 -8.09 7.52
CA GLU A 65 19.29 -9.28 6.71
C GLU A 65 18.85 -8.90 5.29
N VAL A 66 19.24 -9.76 4.33
CA VAL A 66 18.83 -9.67 2.92
C VAL A 66 17.71 -10.68 2.66
N SER A 67 16.65 -10.23 2.02
CA SER A 67 15.50 -11.07 1.69
C SER A 67 15.83 -12.14 0.64
N LYS A 68 14.99 -13.15 0.58
CA LYS A 68 14.85 -13.98 -0.64
C LYS A 68 14.30 -13.13 -1.78
N PRO A 69 14.39 -13.59 -3.05
CA PRO A 69 13.76 -12.87 -4.16
C PRO A 69 12.26 -12.68 -3.93
N VAL A 70 11.80 -11.44 -3.95
CA VAL A 70 10.38 -11.09 -3.72
C VAL A 70 9.76 -10.67 -5.03
N LYS A 71 8.76 -11.42 -5.50
CA LYS A 71 8.05 -11.10 -6.74
C LYS A 71 6.93 -10.10 -6.49
N THR A 72 6.87 -9.06 -7.34
CA THR A 72 5.76 -8.12 -7.44
C THR A 72 5.38 -7.92 -8.91
N ASP A 73 4.38 -7.08 -9.18
CA ASP A 73 4.00 -6.71 -10.54
C ASP A 73 5.09 -5.89 -11.27
N PHE A 74 6.02 -5.30 -10.52
CA PHE A 74 7.14 -4.51 -11.05
C PHE A 74 8.36 -5.36 -11.43
N GLY A 75 8.45 -6.59 -10.95
CA GLY A 75 9.59 -7.48 -11.14
C GLY A 75 9.98 -8.20 -9.85
N TRP A 76 11.26 -8.50 -9.73
CA TRP A 76 11.85 -9.19 -8.58
C TRP A 76 12.66 -8.22 -7.74
N HIS A 77 12.40 -8.22 -6.45
CA HIS A 77 13.07 -7.36 -5.49
C HIS A 77 14.03 -8.17 -4.62
N VAL A 78 15.20 -7.59 -4.38
CA VAL A 78 16.11 -7.98 -3.29
C VAL A 78 16.05 -6.84 -2.27
N ILE A 79 15.78 -7.17 -1.02
CA ILE A 79 15.52 -6.20 0.04
C ILE A 79 16.55 -6.38 1.15
N LEU A 80 17.16 -5.30 1.60
CA LEU A 80 18.00 -5.24 2.79
C LEU A 80 17.33 -4.34 3.82
N LEU A 81 17.08 -4.89 5.01
CA LEU A 81 16.53 -4.10 6.11
C LEU A 81 17.66 -3.44 6.90
N ASN A 82 17.82 -2.14 6.73
CA ASN A 82 18.89 -1.39 7.39
C ASN A 82 18.58 -1.10 8.86
N GLU A 83 17.35 -0.69 9.17
CA GLU A 83 16.98 -0.24 10.50
C GLU A 83 15.46 -0.34 10.70
N THR A 84 15.05 -0.53 11.96
CA THR A 84 13.65 -0.44 12.39
C THR A 84 13.53 0.57 13.52
N ARG A 85 12.42 1.30 13.55
CA ARG A 85 12.10 2.18 14.66
C ARG A 85 10.65 2.03 15.08
N ALA A 86 10.39 2.09 16.37
CA ALA A 86 9.03 2.21 16.85
C ALA A 86 8.51 3.62 16.51
N VAL A 87 7.32 3.68 15.91
CA VAL A 87 6.59 4.94 15.80
C VAL A 87 5.74 5.06 17.04
N GLU A 88 5.98 6.10 17.85
CA GLU A 88 5.11 6.39 18.98
C GLU A 88 3.70 6.63 18.45
N SER A 89 2.74 5.90 19.00
CA SER A 89 1.33 6.15 18.69
C SER A 89 0.98 7.54 19.19
N PRO A 90 0.26 8.34 18.39
CA PRO A 90 -0.21 9.63 18.87
C PRO A 90 -1.06 9.45 20.13
N ALA A 91 -1.06 10.43 21.01
CA ALA A 91 -1.89 10.38 22.19
C ALA A 91 -3.37 10.28 21.80
N LEU A 92 -4.16 9.57 22.63
CA LEU A 92 -5.57 9.37 22.32
C LEU A 92 -6.31 10.70 22.14
N GLU A 93 -5.91 11.72 22.89
CA GLU A 93 -6.47 13.07 22.80
C GLU A 93 -6.30 13.67 21.41
N ASP A 94 -5.14 13.46 20.77
CA ASP A 94 -4.82 14.03 19.46
C ASP A 94 -5.61 13.37 18.33
N VAL A 95 -5.99 12.10 18.50
CA VAL A 95 -6.69 11.32 17.44
C VAL A 95 -8.16 11.07 17.78
N ARG A 96 -8.63 11.50 18.94
CA ARG A 96 -9.96 11.18 19.45
C ARG A 96 -11.08 11.59 18.51
N GLU A 97 -11.02 12.81 17.98
CA GLU A 97 -12.05 13.32 17.06
C GLU A 97 -12.10 12.51 15.77
N MET A 98 -10.95 12.18 15.22
CA MET A 98 -10.84 11.34 14.02
C MET A 98 -11.39 9.94 14.28
N LEU A 99 -11.02 9.31 15.39
CA LEU A 99 -11.53 7.98 15.76
C LEU A 99 -13.04 7.97 15.98
N VAL A 100 -13.59 9.02 16.62
CA VAL A 100 -15.04 9.15 16.81
C VAL A 100 -15.77 9.26 15.47
N GLU A 101 -15.22 10.03 14.53
CA GLU A 101 -15.81 10.18 13.20
C GLU A 101 -15.77 8.87 12.40
N ASP A 102 -14.64 8.15 12.45
CA ASP A 102 -14.50 6.85 11.80
C ASP A 102 -15.44 5.81 12.39
N LEU A 103 -15.58 5.77 13.72
CA LEU A 103 -16.52 4.87 14.39
C LEU A 103 -17.98 5.20 14.06
N ARG A 104 -18.34 6.48 13.97
CA ARG A 104 -19.68 6.90 13.54
C ARG A 104 -19.96 6.48 12.12
N ARG A 105 -19.01 6.69 11.20
CA ARG A 105 -19.14 6.27 9.81
C ARG A 105 -19.32 4.77 9.70
N ALA A 106 -18.48 3.99 10.38
CA ALA A 106 -18.58 2.54 10.40
C ALA A 106 -19.93 2.05 10.96
N ALA A 107 -20.43 2.68 12.03
CA ALA A 107 -21.74 2.35 12.59
C ALA A 107 -22.90 2.65 11.62
N VAL A 108 -22.86 3.77 10.93
CA VAL A 108 -23.84 4.13 9.89
C VAL A 108 -23.80 3.15 8.72
N GLU A 109 -22.60 2.80 8.25
CA GLU A 109 -22.45 1.82 7.16
C GLU A 109 -22.96 0.44 7.56
N ALA A 110 -22.68 0.00 8.78
CA ALA A 110 -23.20 -1.27 9.30
C ALA A 110 -24.73 -1.27 9.38
N GLU A 111 -25.34 -0.21 9.90
CA GLU A 111 -26.81 -0.10 9.98
C GLU A 111 -27.44 -0.01 8.58
N MET A 112 -26.83 0.74 7.67
CA MET A 112 -27.28 0.78 6.27
C MET A 112 -27.19 -0.57 5.59
N ALA A 113 -26.16 -1.37 5.88
CA ALA A 113 -26.05 -2.72 5.36
C ALA A 113 -27.18 -3.63 5.88
N VAL A 114 -27.51 -3.55 7.18
CA VAL A 114 -28.63 -4.28 7.79
C VAL A 114 -29.95 -3.86 7.13
N LEU A 115 -30.23 -2.58 7.02
CA LEU A 115 -31.45 -2.05 6.42
C LEU A 115 -31.59 -2.50 4.94
N ARG A 116 -30.51 -2.43 4.18
CA ARG A 116 -30.52 -2.91 2.78
C ARG A 116 -30.78 -4.41 2.66
N SER A 117 -30.26 -5.21 3.60
CA SER A 117 -30.50 -6.66 3.59
C SER A 117 -31.94 -7.04 3.92
N GLN A 118 -32.65 -6.18 4.64
CA GLN A 118 -34.06 -6.38 5.04
C GLN A 118 -35.04 -5.71 4.09
N ALA A 119 -34.61 -4.77 3.26
CA ALA A 119 -35.48 -4.04 2.34
C ALA A 119 -35.64 -4.77 1.01
N ASP A 120 -36.87 -4.79 0.49
CA ASP A 120 -37.16 -5.18 -0.89
C ASP A 120 -36.93 -3.95 -1.81
N ILE A 121 -35.72 -3.81 -2.30
CA ILE A 121 -35.32 -2.67 -3.14
C ILE A 121 -35.64 -3.01 -4.60
N LYS A 122 -36.64 -2.37 -5.16
CA LYS A 122 -36.96 -2.40 -6.59
C LYS A 122 -36.37 -1.20 -7.29
N LEU A 123 -35.36 -1.43 -8.11
CA LEU A 123 -34.89 -0.41 -9.03
C LEU A 123 -35.88 -0.31 -10.19
N ILE A 124 -36.52 0.82 -10.31
CA ILE A 124 -37.41 1.10 -11.47
C ILE A 124 -36.50 1.80 -12.50
N GLU A 125 -36.10 1.06 -13.52
CA GLU A 125 -35.47 1.65 -14.70
C GLU A 125 -36.57 2.26 -15.59
N ASP A 126 -36.83 3.55 -15.41
CA ASP A 126 -37.70 4.28 -16.33
C ASP A 126 -36.77 5.02 -17.35
N PRO A 127 -36.79 4.59 -18.63
CA PRO A 127 -35.98 5.20 -19.67
C PRO A 127 -36.37 6.66 -19.99
N GLN A 128 -37.50 7.12 -19.46
CA GLN A 128 -37.98 8.51 -19.62
C GLN A 128 -37.46 9.45 -18.52
N ILE A 129 -36.84 8.91 -17.45
CA ILE A 129 -36.23 9.76 -16.44
C ILE A 129 -34.86 10.19 -16.94
N ASP A 130 -34.75 11.48 -17.28
CA ASP A 130 -33.46 12.09 -17.61
C ASP A 130 -32.55 12.14 -16.36
N PRO A 131 -31.40 11.45 -16.35
CA PRO A 131 -30.44 11.55 -15.25
C PRO A 131 -29.94 12.96 -14.98
N GLY A 132 -30.08 13.87 -15.98
CA GLY A 132 -29.75 15.29 -15.85
C GLY A 132 -30.76 16.07 -15.02
N ALA A 133 -31.99 15.56 -14.85
CA ALA A 133 -33.03 16.21 -14.06
C ALA A 133 -32.64 16.43 -12.59
N VAL A 134 -31.80 15.51 -12.03
CA VAL A 134 -31.29 15.61 -10.64
C VAL A 134 -30.38 16.81 -10.46
N LYS A 135 -29.78 17.33 -11.52
CA LYS A 135 -28.89 18.50 -11.52
C LYS A 135 -29.60 19.79 -11.82
N ASN A 136 -30.90 19.73 -12.15
CA ASN A 136 -31.69 20.90 -12.47
C ASN A 136 -32.33 21.51 -11.22
N PHE A 137 -31.61 22.43 -10.58
CA PHE A 137 -32.05 23.10 -9.36
C PHE A 137 -33.27 24.02 -9.58
N GLU A 138 -33.64 24.34 -10.83
CA GLU A 138 -34.85 25.12 -11.14
C GLU A 138 -36.13 24.36 -10.81
N LEU A 139 -36.09 23.02 -10.79
CA LEU A 139 -37.24 22.17 -10.40
C LEU A 139 -37.53 22.20 -8.89
N LEU A 140 -36.62 22.72 -8.07
CA LEU A 140 -36.80 22.84 -6.63
C LEU A 140 -37.34 24.17 -6.17
N SER A 141 -37.60 25.09 -7.10
CA SER A 141 -38.06 26.46 -6.83
C SER A 141 -39.53 26.71 -7.14
N GLN A 142 -40.36 25.65 -7.29
CA GLN A 142 -41.82 25.76 -7.46
C GLN A 142 -42.57 25.42 -6.18
#